data_db0ba4c78ecd13885297f20ae0731e68
#
_entry.id   db0ba4c78ecd13885297f20ae0731e68
#
_cell.length_a   1.000
_cell.length_b   1.000
_cell.length_c   1.000
_cell.angle_alpha   90.00
_cell.angle_beta   90.00
_cell.angle_gamma   90.00
#
_symmetry.space_group_name_H-M   'P 1'
#
loop_
_entity.id
_entity.type
_entity.pdbx_description
1 polymer ?
#
loop_
_entity_poly.entity_id
_entity_poly.type
_entity_poly.pdbx_seq_one_letter_code
_entity_poly.pdbx_strand_id
1 'polypeptide(L)'
;MKRTMKKLSAVMLSLMMFFALAGCGSQDRETEAQTSAAAETATEVITEAAAETAAEETAEAETEAASEENTGAAAEVPAEPASEEKAEEPVSEEGRTLVVYYSATGNTEAVANVIADATGGDLFELEPAEPYSDDDLDWTNDDSRVVYEHDNPEERDVELVETTVPEWESYDTVFIGYPIWWGIAAWPMNTFVENNDFTGKTVIPFCTSSSSGIGDSGTLLADLAGTGDWQEGMRFRSGVDEADVQEWVNGLGL
;
A
#
# COMPACT_ATOMS: atom_id res chain seq x y z
N MET A 1 -1.85 25.55 -46.80
CA MET A 1 -2.14 26.81 -46.10
C MET A 1 -1.43 26.77 -44.75
N LYS A 2 -0.37 27.53 -44.59
CA LYS A 2 0.44 27.64 -43.37
C LYS A 2 -0.22 28.68 -42.46
N ARG A 3 -0.56 28.32 -41.21
CA ARG A 3 -0.91 29.28 -40.16
C ARG A 3 0.13 29.22 -39.07
N THR A 4 0.98 30.23 -39.07
CA THR A 4 1.90 30.64 -38.03
C THR A 4 1.13 31.16 -36.82
N MET A 5 1.32 30.60 -35.64
CA MET A 5 0.86 31.17 -34.36
C MET A 5 2.05 31.76 -33.62
N LYS A 6 1.91 33.05 -33.34
CA LYS A 6 2.87 33.95 -32.71
C LYS A 6 2.94 33.63 -31.18
N LYS A 7 4.19 33.50 -30.72
CA LYS A 7 4.54 33.52 -29.30
C LYS A 7 4.32 34.92 -28.73
N LEU A 8 3.55 35.02 -27.65
CA LEU A 8 3.49 36.23 -26.84
C LEU A 8 4.22 35.96 -25.54
N SER A 9 5.41 36.55 -25.42
CA SER A 9 6.13 36.68 -24.15
C SER A 9 5.50 37.83 -23.37
N ALA A 10 5.11 37.57 -22.13
CA ALA A 10 4.83 38.61 -21.15
C ALA A 10 5.88 38.53 -20.03
N VAL A 11 6.77 39.49 -20.07
CA VAL A 11 7.70 39.89 -19.03
C VAL A 11 6.91 40.65 -17.98
N MET A 12 6.92 40.20 -16.74
CA MET A 12 6.48 41.04 -15.61
C MET A 12 7.64 41.25 -14.64
N LEU A 13 7.91 42.50 -14.50
CA LEU A 13 8.99 43.22 -13.87
C LEU A 13 8.81 43.26 -12.35
N SER A 14 9.91 43.11 -11.65
CA SER A 14 10.23 43.34 -10.26
C SER A 14 9.53 44.49 -9.57
N LEU A 15 9.21 44.35 -8.30
CA LEU A 15 9.25 45.47 -7.35
C LEU A 15 9.80 45.00 -6.00
N MET A 16 11.05 45.32 -5.74
CA MET A 16 11.70 45.32 -4.43
C MET A 16 11.10 46.44 -3.58
N MET A 17 10.71 46.13 -2.36
CA MET A 17 10.59 47.14 -1.29
C MET A 17 11.44 46.72 -0.10
N PHE A 18 12.54 47.46 0.05
CA PHE A 18 13.34 47.55 1.27
C PHE A 18 12.55 48.32 2.33
N PHE A 19 12.43 47.78 3.53
CA PHE A 19 12.20 48.55 4.73
C PHE A 19 13.29 48.21 5.74
N ALA A 20 14.19 49.17 5.90
CA ALA A 20 15.11 49.26 7.03
C ALA A 20 14.45 50.13 8.09
N LEU A 21 14.40 49.66 9.32
CA LEU A 21 14.23 50.53 10.50
C LEU A 21 15.10 49.97 11.62
N ALA A 22 16.09 50.78 11.94
CA ALA A 22 16.96 50.67 13.09
C ALA A 22 16.22 51.11 14.37
N GLY A 23 16.49 50.42 15.47
CA GLY A 23 16.07 50.82 16.82
C GLY A 23 17.02 50.21 17.83
N CYS A 24 17.97 51.04 18.29
CA CYS A 24 18.84 50.80 19.42
C CYS A 24 18.07 50.78 20.74
N GLY A 25 18.49 49.96 21.68
CA GLY A 25 18.09 49.98 23.07
C GLY A 25 18.91 49.01 23.91
N SER A 26 20.04 49.49 24.39
CA SER A 26 20.90 48.84 25.39
C SER A 26 20.20 48.76 26.72
N GLN A 27 20.38 47.68 27.47
CA GLN A 27 20.69 47.73 28.92
C GLN A 27 21.19 46.37 29.40
N ASP A 28 22.41 46.44 29.88
CA ASP A 28 23.15 45.45 30.66
C ASP A 28 22.43 45.05 31.92
N ARG A 29 22.55 43.79 32.30
CA ARG A 29 22.74 43.40 33.68
C ARG A 29 23.39 42.02 33.76
N GLU A 30 24.66 42.06 34.11
CA GLU A 30 25.40 40.95 34.70
C GLU A 30 24.75 40.48 35.99
N THR A 31 24.82 39.20 36.29
CA THR A 31 25.35 38.68 37.57
C THR A 31 25.33 37.13 37.53
N GLU A 32 26.52 36.59 37.52
CA GLU A 32 27.16 35.53 38.32
C GLU A 32 26.50 34.14 38.36
N ALA A 33 27.15 33.24 37.83
CA ALA A 33 28.00 32.16 38.29
C ALA A 33 27.66 31.56 39.68
N GLN A 34 27.31 30.29 39.68
CA GLN A 34 27.80 29.35 40.70
C GLN A 34 27.82 27.90 40.20
N THR A 35 28.98 27.45 40.08
CA THR A 35 29.64 26.16 40.14
C THR A 35 29.12 25.25 41.26
N SER A 36 28.92 23.98 40.98
CA SER A 36 29.26 22.80 41.79
C SER A 36 28.84 21.56 40.99
N ALA A 37 29.68 20.82 40.47
CA ALA A 37 30.77 19.92 40.85
C ALA A 37 30.30 18.70 41.66
N ALA A 38 30.64 17.57 41.07
CA ALA A 38 30.97 16.29 41.68
C ALA A 38 29.77 15.45 42.20
N ALA A 39 29.71 14.22 42.09
CA ALA A 39 30.61 13.08 41.87
C ALA A 39 29.76 11.85 41.78
N GLU A 40 30.23 10.99 40.97
CA GLU A 40 30.79 9.65 41.21
C GLU A 40 29.82 8.50 41.49
N THR A 41 30.03 7.56 40.64
CA THR A 41 30.24 6.13 40.85
C THR A 41 29.17 5.28 41.54
N ALA A 42 28.67 4.34 40.80
CA ALA A 42 28.74 2.94 41.21
C ALA A 42 28.51 2.00 39.99
N THR A 43 29.60 1.43 39.62
CA THR A 43 29.71 0.16 38.89
C THR A 43 29.25 -0.95 39.83
N GLU A 44 28.36 -1.81 39.38
CA GLU A 44 28.40 -3.21 39.81
C GLU A 44 27.96 -4.14 38.72
N VAL A 45 28.89 -4.95 38.39
CA VAL A 45 28.94 -6.15 37.57
C VAL A 45 28.45 -7.33 38.42
N ILE A 46 27.56 -8.13 37.91
CA ILE A 46 27.40 -9.54 38.22
C ILE A 46 26.95 -10.21 36.92
N THR A 47 27.83 -10.80 36.17
CA THR A 47 28.33 -12.15 36.12
C THR A 47 27.22 -13.23 36.11
N GLU A 48 27.13 -13.83 34.93
CA GLU A 48 27.27 -15.24 34.60
C GLU A 48 26.41 -16.27 35.31
N ALA A 49 25.63 -17.00 34.55
CA ALA A 49 25.65 -18.46 34.63
C ALA A 49 25.03 -19.07 33.37
N ALA A 50 25.90 -19.73 32.66
CA ALA A 50 25.64 -20.72 31.65
C ALA A 50 25.13 -22.04 32.28
N ALA A 51 24.37 -22.78 31.50
CA ALA A 51 24.35 -24.25 31.41
C ALA A 51 23.23 -24.62 30.44
N GLU A 52 23.50 -25.03 29.22
CA GLU A 52 23.94 -26.36 28.80
C GLU A 52 22.99 -27.51 29.23
N THR A 53 22.39 -28.13 28.23
CA THR A 53 22.37 -29.57 27.89
C THR A 53 21.26 -29.77 26.85
N ALA A 54 21.47 -30.08 25.61
CA ALA A 54 21.99 -31.27 24.94
C ALA A 54 21.15 -32.56 25.14
N ALA A 55 20.91 -33.14 24.02
CA ALA A 55 20.63 -34.52 23.67
C ALA A 55 19.23 -34.71 23.06
N GLU A 56 19.18 -34.94 21.74
CA GLU A 56 19.29 -36.24 21.05
C GLU A 56 18.16 -37.22 21.46
N GLU A 57 17.37 -37.64 20.50
CA GLU A 57 17.57 -38.91 19.81
C GLU A 57 16.46 -39.21 18.81
N THR A 58 16.86 -39.51 17.60
CA THR A 58 16.35 -40.37 16.56
C THR A 58 15.26 -41.38 16.89
N ALA A 59 14.31 -41.52 15.95
CA ALA A 59 13.88 -42.85 15.50
C ALA A 59 13.21 -42.79 14.12
N GLU A 60 13.85 -43.36 13.15
CA GLU A 60 13.29 -43.83 11.88
C GLU A 60 12.30 -44.98 12.14
N ALA A 61 11.27 -45.04 11.32
CA ALA A 61 10.68 -46.32 10.92
C ALA A 61 10.02 -46.17 9.55
N GLU A 62 10.70 -46.68 8.57
CA GLU A 62 10.13 -47.16 7.30
C GLU A 62 9.11 -48.25 7.55
N THR A 63 8.07 -48.32 6.75
CA THR A 63 7.54 -49.60 6.26
C THR A 63 6.83 -49.40 4.91
N GLU A 64 7.33 -50.18 3.98
CA GLU A 64 6.93 -50.38 2.59
C GLU A 64 5.55 -51.02 2.40
N ALA A 65 5.04 -50.75 1.21
CA ALA A 65 4.48 -51.65 0.18
C ALA A 65 3.15 -52.37 0.43
N ALA A 66 2.23 -52.17 -0.48
CA ALA A 66 1.83 -53.18 -1.47
C ALA A 66 0.68 -52.67 -2.36
N SER A 67 0.98 -52.54 -3.59
CA SER A 67 0.37 -52.96 -4.84
C SER A 67 -0.86 -53.87 -4.69
N GLU A 68 -1.94 -53.52 -5.40
CA GLU A 68 -2.65 -54.51 -6.25
C GLU A 68 -3.47 -53.79 -7.33
N GLU A 69 -3.13 -54.16 -8.55
CA GLU A 69 -3.87 -53.96 -9.80
C GLU A 69 -5.26 -54.56 -9.71
N ASN A 70 -6.24 -53.89 -10.30
CA ASN A 70 -7.31 -54.64 -10.98
C ASN A 70 -7.75 -53.94 -12.27
N THR A 71 -7.45 -54.62 -13.36
CA THR A 71 -7.90 -54.40 -14.74
C THR A 71 -9.37 -54.77 -14.92
N GLY A 72 -10.09 -53.99 -15.74
CA GLY A 72 -11.36 -54.46 -16.27
C GLY A 72 -12.14 -53.44 -17.08
N ALA A 73 -11.78 -53.31 -18.33
CA ALA A 73 -12.54 -53.23 -19.60
C ALA A 73 -13.87 -52.45 -19.67
N ALA A 74 -13.81 -51.45 -20.52
CA ALA A 74 -14.68 -51.11 -21.67
C ALA A 74 -16.21 -51.09 -21.52
N ALA A 75 -16.79 -49.96 -21.84
CA ALA A 75 -17.75 -49.81 -22.95
C ALA A 75 -18.31 -48.36 -23.02
N GLU A 76 -18.12 -47.80 -24.19
CA GLU A 76 -19.02 -46.95 -25.00
C GLU A 76 -19.60 -45.64 -24.44
N VAL A 77 -19.20 -44.59 -25.15
CA VAL A 77 -19.84 -43.29 -25.42
C VAL A 77 -21.20 -43.54 -26.18
N PRO A 78 -22.19 -42.67 -26.25
CA PRO A 78 -22.14 -41.22 -26.23
C PRO A 78 -23.34 -40.55 -25.52
N ALA A 79 -23.18 -39.30 -25.13
CA ALA A 79 -24.21 -38.27 -25.28
C ALA A 79 -23.67 -36.90 -24.83
N GLU A 80 -23.36 -36.03 -25.75
CA GLU A 80 -23.73 -34.65 -25.61
C GLU A 80 -25.23 -34.59 -25.30
N PRO A 81 -25.71 -33.73 -24.49
CA PRO A 81 -25.66 -32.30 -24.65
C PRO A 81 -25.90 -31.50 -23.39
N ALA A 82 -26.00 -30.34 -23.61
CA ALA A 82 -26.58 -29.24 -22.85
C ALA A 82 -25.51 -28.29 -22.34
N SER A 83 -25.25 -27.39 -23.23
CA SER A 83 -25.08 -25.98 -22.92
C SER A 83 -26.04 -25.65 -21.78
N GLU A 84 -25.57 -25.67 -20.54
CA GLU A 84 -26.19 -24.93 -19.48
C GLU A 84 -25.88 -23.49 -19.77
N GLU A 85 -26.83 -22.85 -20.41
CA GLU A 85 -27.02 -21.43 -20.43
C GLU A 85 -27.05 -21.02 -18.96
N LYS A 86 -25.90 -20.51 -18.47
CA LYS A 86 -25.79 -19.85 -17.17
C LYS A 86 -26.80 -18.70 -17.23
N ALA A 87 -27.93 -18.89 -16.56
CA ALA A 87 -28.90 -17.83 -16.37
C ALA A 87 -28.10 -16.64 -15.80
N GLU A 88 -28.05 -15.57 -16.57
CA GLU A 88 -27.66 -14.27 -16.09
C GLU A 88 -28.66 -13.94 -14.96
N GLU A 89 -28.19 -14.04 -13.73
CA GLU A 89 -28.92 -13.47 -12.61
C GLU A 89 -29.12 -11.98 -12.92
N PRO A 90 -30.28 -11.40 -12.62
CA PRO A 90 -30.51 -9.97 -12.87
C PRO A 90 -29.46 -9.21 -12.05
N VAL A 91 -28.53 -8.57 -12.75
CA VAL A 91 -27.62 -7.58 -12.17
C VAL A 91 -28.49 -6.60 -11.40
N SER A 92 -28.39 -6.61 -10.09
CA SER A 92 -28.94 -5.57 -9.24
C SER A 92 -28.37 -4.24 -9.75
N GLU A 93 -29.20 -3.21 -9.84
CA GLU A 93 -28.76 -1.84 -10.14
C GLU A 93 -27.90 -1.22 -9.01
N GLU A 94 -27.40 -2.03 -8.09
CA GLU A 94 -26.40 -1.66 -7.12
C GLU A 94 -25.04 -1.80 -7.78
N GLY A 95 -24.30 -0.70 -7.87
CA GLY A 95 -23.01 -0.64 -8.57
C GLY A 95 -22.04 -1.67 -8.05
N ARG A 96 -21.25 -2.27 -8.96
CA ARG A 96 -20.22 -3.25 -8.57
C ARG A 96 -19.09 -2.55 -7.80
N THR A 97 -18.56 -3.25 -6.81
CA THR A 97 -17.41 -2.82 -6.03
C THR A 97 -16.16 -3.54 -6.49
N LEU A 98 -15.07 -2.80 -6.60
CA LEU A 98 -13.73 -3.31 -6.86
C LEU A 98 -12.80 -2.94 -5.71
N VAL A 99 -11.93 -3.85 -5.31
CA VAL A 99 -10.87 -3.59 -4.33
C VAL A 99 -9.52 -3.81 -5.02
N VAL A 100 -8.90 -2.70 -5.42
CA VAL A 100 -7.54 -2.67 -5.98
C VAL A 100 -6.55 -2.49 -4.84
N TYR A 101 -5.49 -3.27 -4.82
CA TYR A 101 -4.48 -3.13 -3.77
C TYR A 101 -3.08 -3.55 -4.22
N TYR A 102 -2.09 -2.94 -3.58
CA TYR A 102 -0.71 -3.42 -3.56
C TYR A 102 -0.35 -3.85 -2.14
N SER A 103 0.28 -5.01 -2.01
CA SER A 103 0.70 -5.52 -0.71
C SER A 103 2.13 -6.04 -0.73
N ALA A 104 3.05 -5.35 -0.05
CA ALA A 104 4.46 -5.75 0.02
C ALA A 104 4.71 -6.91 1.00
N THR A 105 3.88 -7.03 2.05
CA THR A 105 4.10 -7.96 3.18
C THR A 105 2.81 -8.67 3.64
N GLY A 106 1.78 -8.72 2.80
CA GLY A 106 0.50 -9.37 3.10
C GLY A 106 -0.46 -8.56 3.99
N ASN A 107 -0.02 -7.46 4.60
CA ASN A 107 -0.87 -6.70 5.51
C ASN A 107 -2.02 -5.98 4.80
N THR A 108 -1.75 -5.35 3.65
CA THR A 108 -2.77 -4.66 2.85
C THR A 108 -3.71 -5.67 2.20
N GLU A 109 -3.18 -6.78 1.71
CA GLU A 109 -3.95 -7.90 1.18
C GLU A 109 -4.97 -8.43 2.19
N ALA A 110 -4.55 -8.64 3.45
CA ALA A 110 -5.46 -9.10 4.50
C ALA A 110 -6.66 -8.15 4.69
N VAL A 111 -6.42 -6.83 4.67
CA VAL A 111 -7.49 -5.83 4.76
C VAL A 111 -8.35 -5.82 3.50
N ALA A 112 -7.73 -5.93 2.31
CA ALA A 112 -8.43 -5.96 1.02
C ALA A 112 -9.42 -7.13 0.94
N ASN A 113 -9.00 -8.32 1.41
CA ASN A 113 -9.87 -9.50 1.46
C ASN A 113 -11.11 -9.26 2.33
N VAL A 114 -10.93 -8.66 3.53
CA VAL A 114 -12.08 -8.35 4.41
C VAL A 114 -13.03 -7.34 3.78
N ILE A 115 -12.50 -6.31 3.08
CA ILE A 115 -13.32 -5.33 2.36
C ILE A 115 -14.10 -6.02 1.24
N ALA A 116 -13.45 -6.86 0.45
CA ALA A 116 -14.09 -7.59 -0.64
C ALA A 116 -15.21 -8.52 -0.10
N ASP A 117 -14.95 -9.26 0.97
CA ASP A 117 -15.95 -10.12 1.60
C ASP A 117 -17.14 -9.31 2.16
N ALA A 118 -16.89 -8.16 2.75
CA ALA A 118 -17.93 -7.31 3.33
C ALA A 118 -18.80 -6.61 2.28
N THR A 119 -18.25 -6.32 1.09
CA THR A 119 -18.93 -5.61 0.01
C THR A 119 -19.44 -6.53 -1.10
N GLY A 120 -19.01 -7.79 -1.12
CA GLY A 120 -19.19 -8.67 -2.27
C GLY A 120 -18.40 -8.21 -3.51
N GLY A 121 -17.35 -7.42 -3.31
CA GLY A 121 -16.53 -6.82 -4.36
C GLY A 121 -15.49 -7.78 -4.94
N ASP A 122 -15.05 -7.46 -6.15
CA ASP A 122 -13.95 -8.17 -6.80
C ASP A 122 -12.60 -7.65 -6.31
N LEU A 123 -11.59 -8.52 -6.27
CA LEU A 123 -10.22 -8.18 -5.90
C LEU A 123 -9.34 -8.00 -7.12
N PHE A 124 -8.46 -7.01 -7.08
CA PHE A 124 -7.41 -6.82 -8.09
C PHE A 124 -6.10 -6.42 -7.41
N GLU A 125 -5.15 -7.35 -7.38
CA GLU A 125 -3.81 -7.11 -6.86
C GLU A 125 -2.93 -6.45 -7.91
N LEU A 126 -2.19 -5.42 -7.51
CA LEU A 126 -1.17 -4.81 -8.36
C LEU A 126 0.13 -5.56 -8.18
N GLU A 127 0.60 -6.17 -9.25
CA GLU A 127 1.87 -6.89 -9.28
C GLU A 127 2.93 -6.05 -10.02
N PRO A 128 4.00 -5.59 -9.35
CA PRO A 128 5.14 -5.02 -10.04
C PRO A 128 5.78 -6.04 -10.98
N ALA A 129 6.13 -5.63 -12.21
CA ALA A 129 6.83 -6.48 -13.17
C ALA A 129 8.16 -7.03 -12.61
N GLU A 130 8.81 -6.25 -11.75
CA GLU A 130 9.91 -6.68 -10.89
C GLU A 130 9.44 -6.60 -9.43
N PRO A 131 9.01 -7.72 -8.82
CA PRO A 131 8.55 -7.74 -7.44
C PRO A 131 9.65 -7.30 -6.47
N TYR A 132 9.24 -6.61 -5.39
CA TYR A 132 10.17 -6.25 -4.32
C TYR A 132 10.49 -7.48 -3.48
N SER A 133 11.77 -7.79 -3.34
CA SER A 133 12.26 -8.79 -2.39
C SER A 133 12.32 -8.22 -0.96
N ASP A 134 12.55 -9.07 0.03
CA ASP A 134 12.75 -8.62 1.42
C ASP A 134 13.95 -7.66 1.54
N ASP A 135 15.01 -7.89 0.76
CA ASP A 135 16.19 -7.01 0.73
C ASP A 135 15.86 -5.66 0.06
N ASP A 136 15.01 -5.65 -0.97
CA ASP A 136 14.53 -4.42 -1.62
C ASP A 136 13.67 -3.57 -0.70
N LEU A 137 12.95 -4.19 0.23
CA LEU A 137 12.06 -3.55 1.18
C LEU A 137 12.74 -3.13 2.50
N ASP A 138 14.03 -3.44 2.68
CA ASP A 138 14.77 -3.05 3.88
C ASP A 138 15.04 -1.54 3.90
N TRP A 139 14.08 -0.79 4.40
CA TRP A 139 14.13 0.67 4.54
C TRP A 139 15.23 1.16 5.51
N THR A 140 15.92 0.26 6.22
CA THR A 140 17.06 0.58 7.09
C THR A 140 18.41 0.44 6.39
N ASN A 141 18.42 -0.09 5.17
CA ASN A 141 19.58 -0.26 4.33
C ASN A 141 19.58 0.82 3.24
N ASP A 142 20.54 1.75 3.30
CA ASP A 142 20.69 2.85 2.35
C ASP A 142 20.90 2.38 0.89
N ASP A 143 21.31 1.12 0.69
CA ASP A 143 21.54 0.52 -0.64
C ASP A 143 20.32 -0.28 -1.14
N SER A 144 19.22 -0.34 -0.40
CA SER A 144 18.00 -1.04 -0.84
C SER A 144 17.26 -0.30 -1.95
N ARG A 145 16.49 -1.05 -2.75
CA ARG A 145 15.71 -0.51 -3.85
C ARG A 145 14.70 0.54 -3.35
N VAL A 146 13.98 0.26 -2.28
CA VAL A 146 12.95 1.17 -1.77
C VAL A 146 13.54 2.49 -1.23
N VAL A 147 14.76 2.46 -0.65
CA VAL A 147 15.47 3.68 -0.24
C VAL A 147 15.99 4.45 -1.45
N TYR A 148 16.54 3.76 -2.44
CA TYR A 148 16.98 4.39 -3.69
C TYR A 148 15.82 5.10 -4.40
N GLU A 149 14.67 4.45 -4.54
CA GLU A 149 13.46 5.05 -5.14
C GLU A 149 12.89 6.19 -4.28
N HIS A 150 13.03 6.12 -2.95
CA HIS A 150 12.66 7.23 -2.07
C HIS A 150 13.51 8.48 -2.35
N ASP A 151 14.81 8.32 -2.48
CA ASP A 151 15.76 9.43 -2.68
C ASP A 151 15.78 9.96 -4.12
N ASN A 152 15.30 9.15 -5.07
CA ASN A 152 15.20 9.49 -6.49
C ASN A 152 13.75 9.38 -6.99
N PRO A 153 12.92 10.41 -6.76
CA PRO A 153 11.48 10.36 -7.10
C PRO A 153 11.18 10.03 -8.58
N GLU A 154 12.10 10.32 -9.48
CA GLU A 154 12.01 9.98 -10.90
C GLU A 154 12.14 8.47 -11.18
N GLU A 155 12.64 7.70 -10.22
CA GLU A 155 12.79 6.25 -10.33
C GLU A 155 11.59 5.47 -9.72
N ARG A 156 10.53 6.20 -9.29
CA ARG A 156 9.31 5.62 -8.70
C ARG A 156 8.28 5.21 -9.75
N ASP A 157 8.64 5.21 -11.03
CA ASP A 157 7.80 4.72 -12.12
C ASP A 157 7.89 3.17 -12.16
N VAL A 158 7.09 2.53 -11.32
CA VAL A 158 7.09 1.08 -11.16
C VAL A 158 6.23 0.44 -12.24
N GLU A 159 6.85 -0.32 -13.16
CA GLU A 159 6.12 -1.08 -14.15
C GLU A 159 5.26 -2.17 -13.48
N LEU A 160 4.00 -2.28 -13.89
CA LEU A 160 3.06 -3.30 -13.42
C LEU A 160 2.86 -4.37 -14.48
N VAL A 161 2.61 -5.61 -14.04
CA VAL A 161 2.24 -6.73 -14.93
C VAL A 161 0.95 -6.41 -15.67
N GLU A 162 -0.03 -5.86 -14.97
CA GLU A 162 -1.28 -5.35 -15.54
C GLU A 162 -1.63 -4.00 -14.90
N THR A 163 -2.00 -3.03 -15.75
CA THR A 163 -2.45 -1.71 -15.32
C THR A 163 -3.95 -1.51 -15.49
N THR A 164 -4.63 -2.41 -16.19
CA THR A 164 -6.06 -2.29 -16.52
C THR A 164 -6.85 -3.44 -15.92
N VAL A 165 -7.98 -3.09 -15.29
CA VAL A 165 -8.90 -4.07 -14.71
C VAL A 165 -9.90 -4.53 -15.76
N PRO A 166 -10.15 -5.83 -15.93
CA PRO A 166 -11.25 -6.30 -16.78
C PRO A 166 -12.58 -5.70 -16.36
N GLU A 167 -13.42 -5.35 -17.32
CA GLU A 167 -14.75 -4.76 -17.07
C GLU A 167 -14.74 -3.49 -16.20
N TRP A 168 -13.65 -2.70 -16.24
CA TRP A 168 -13.45 -1.47 -15.45
C TRP A 168 -14.69 -0.57 -15.39
N GLU A 169 -15.38 -0.41 -16.52
CA GLU A 169 -16.57 0.44 -16.64
C GLU A 169 -17.76 -0.04 -15.81
N SER A 170 -17.79 -1.31 -15.40
CA SER A 170 -18.87 -1.88 -14.61
C SER A 170 -18.79 -1.61 -13.11
N TYR A 171 -17.67 -1.04 -12.64
CA TYR A 171 -17.46 -0.73 -11.24
C TYR A 171 -17.81 0.73 -10.96
N ASP A 172 -18.67 0.98 -9.97
CA ASP A 172 -19.03 2.32 -9.51
C ASP A 172 -18.29 2.72 -8.24
N THR A 173 -17.91 1.73 -7.43
CA THR A 173 -17.11 1.93 -6.20
C THR A 173 -15.78 1.21 -6.32
N VAL A 174 -14.70 1.94 -6.07
CA VAL A 174 -13.33 1.40 -6.13
C VAL A 174 -12.60 1.70 -4.82
N PHE A 175 -12.27 0.67 -4.08
CA PHE A 175 -11.35 0.78 -2.96
C PHE A 175 -9.90 0.73 -3.49
N ILE A 176 -9.04 1.58 -2.93
CA ILE A 176 -7.61 1.67 -3.30
C ILE A 176 -6.78 1.42 -2.05
N GLY A 177 -6.09 0.27 -2.00
CA GLY A 177 -5.33 -0.21 -0.85
C GLY A 177 -3.83 -0.21 -1.02
N TYR A 178 -3.08 0.33 -0.03
CA TYR A 178 -1.63 0.43 -0.12
C TYR A 178 -0.93 0.49 1.25
N PRO A 179 0.31 0.02 1.35
CA PRO A 179 1.15 0.34 2.50
C PRO A 179 1.64 1.79 2.40
N ILE A 180 1.83 2.43 3.56
CA ILE A 180 2.45 3.77 3.60
C ILE A 180 3.97 3.62 3.56
N TRP A 181 4.60 4.23 2.54
CA TRP A 181 6.03 4.40 2.39
C TRP A 181 6.40 5.89 2.54
N TRP A 182 7.20 6.24 3.54
CA TRP A 182 7.61 7.62 3.84
C TRP A 182 6.46 8.65 3.83
N GLY A 183 5.27 8.23 4.32
CA GLY A 183 4.11 9.13 4.48
C GLY A 183 3.21 9.24 3.25
N ILE A 184 3.53 8.57 2.14
CA ILE A 184 2.72 8.51 0.92
C ILE A 184 2.37 7.08 0.54
N ALA A 185 1.55 6.89 -0.47
CA ALA A 185 1.24 5.55 -1.00
C ALA A 185 2.49 4.89 -1.60
N ALA A 186 2.60 3.56 -1.45
CA ALA A 186 3.63 2.79 -2.12
C ALA A 186 3.60 3.03 -3.65
N TRP A 187 4.77 3.09 -4.26
CA TRP A 187 4.97 3.55 -5.64
C TRP A 187 4.12 2.83 -6.71
N PRO A 188 3.86 1.50 -6.60
CA PRO A 188 3.03 0.80 -7.58
C PRO A 188 1.64 1.41 -7.79
N MET A 189 1.10 2.10 -6.77
CA MET A 189 -0.20 2.76 -6.87
C MET A 189 -0.19 3.94 -7.84
N ASN A 190 0.92 4.66 -7.96
CA ASN A 190 1.02 5.81 -8.87
C ASN A 190 0.77 5.37 -10.31
N THR A 191 1.48 4.33 -10.76
CA THR A 191 1.32 3.78 -12.11
C THR A 191 -0.12 3.36 -12.39
N PHE A 192 -0.78 2.73 -11.42
CA PHE A 192 -2.18 2.31 -11.60
C PHE A 192 -3.13 3.50 -11.76
N VAL A 193 -3.05 4.50 -10.88
CA VAL A 193 -4.00 5.62 -10.91
C VAL A 193 -3.79 6.54 -12.11
N GLU A 194 -2.55 6.67 -12.61
CA GLU A 194 -2.26 7.44 -13.82
C GLU A 194 -2.76 6.76 -15.10
N ASN A 195 -2.92 5.44 -15.10
CA ASN A 195 -3.34 4.67 -16.28
C ASN A 195 -4.84 4.35 -16.32
N ASN A 196 -5.63 4.77 -15.33
CA ASN A 196 -7.07 4.48 -15.27
C ASN A 196 -7.90 5.76 -15.14
N ASP A 197 -9.04 5.81 -15.82
CA ASP A 197 -10.00 6.91 -15.70
C ASP A 197 -11.06 6.57 -14.64
N PHE A 198 -11.07 7.34 -13.56
CA PHE A 198 -12.01 7.19 -12.44
C PHE A 198 -13.28 8.04 -12.59
N THR A 199 -13.52 8.64 -13.75
CA THR A 199 -14.72 9.46 -13.98
C THR A 199 -15.99 8.68 -13.65
N GLY A 200 -16.80 9.25 -12.76
CA GLY A 200 -18.08 8.66 -12.32
C GLY A 200 -17.94 7.58 -11.25
N LYS A 201 -16.75 7.29 -10.77
CA LYS A 201 -16.51 6.30 -9.71
C LYS A 201 -16.32 6.98 -8.35
N THR A 202 -16.88 6.37 -7.31
CA THR A 202 -16.54 6.66 -5.92
C THR A 202 -15.27 5.92 -5.55
N VAL A 203 -14.22 6.65 -5.13
CA VAL A 203 -12.92 6.07 -4.81
C VAL A 203 -12.64 6.21 -3.32
N ILE A 204 -12.37 5.08 -2.66
CA ILE A 204 -12.22 5.02 -1.20
C ILE A 204 -10.83 4.49 -0.86
N PRO A 205 -9.87 5.36 -0.48
CA PRO A 205 -8.53 4.93 -0.09
C PRO A 205 -8.53 4.17 1.23
N PHE A 206 -7.68 3.14 1.35
CA PHE A 206 -7.31 2.57 2.64
C PHE A 206 -5.82 2.25 2.65
N CYS A 207 -5.21 2.35 3.81
CA CYS A 207 -3.79 2.07 3.90
C CYS A 207 -3.44 1.22 5.10
N THR A 208 -2.31 0.55 5.02
CA THR A 208 -1.68 -0.11 6.16
C THR A 208 -0.37 0.56 6.53
N SER A 209 -0.13 0.69 7.82
CA SER A 209 1.13 1.23 8.33
C SER A 209 1.36 0.80 9.78
N SER A 210 2.62 0.71 10.19
CA SER A 210 2.99 0.42 11.58
C SER A 210 2.69 1.58 12.53
N SER A 211 2.97 2.82 12.11
CA SER A 211 2.87 4.00 12.97
C SER A 211 2.28 5.24 12.30
N SER A 212 2.49 5.43 11.01
CA SER A 212 1.99 6.60 10.27
C SER A 212 0.47 6.56 10.12
N GLY A 213 -0.18 7.72 10.10
CA GLY A 213 -1.56 7.86 9.63
C GLY A 213 -1.64 7.75 8.11
N ILE A 214 -2.86 7.81 7.56
CA ILE A 214 -3.08 7.90 6.12
C ILE A 214 -2.54 9.23 5.55
N GLY A 215 -2.54 10.30 6.36
CA GLY A 215 -2.06 11.62 5.94
C GLY A 215 -2.73 12.10 4.67
N ASP A 216 -1.94 12.71 3.79
CA ASP A 216 -2.40 13.23 2.50
C ASP A 216 -2.27 12.19 1.35
N SER A 217 -1.92 10.92 1.67
CA SER A 217 -1.60 9.92 0.64
C SER A 217 -2.75 9.66 -0.34
N GLY A 218 -4.02 9.63 0.14
CA GLY A 218 -5.19 9.51 -0.72
C GLY A 218 -5.40 10.72 -1.61
N THR A 219 -5.18 11.93 -1.10
CA THR A 219 -5.27 13.18 -1.87
C THR A 219 -4.20 13.25 -2.96
N LEU A 220 -2.98 12.80 -2.65
CA LEU A 220 -1.89 12.75 -3.64
C LEU A 220 -2.21 11.77 -4.78
N LEU A 221 -2.81 10.62 -4.49
CA LEU A 221 -3.29 9.70 -5.52
C LEU A 221 -4.44 10.29 -6.34
N ALA A 222 -5.37 11.01 -5.70
CA ALA A 222 -6.47 11.70 -6.39
C ALA A 222 -5.94 12.77 -7.37
N ASP A 223 -4.92 13.52 -6.96
CA ASP A 223 -4.26 14.53 -7.81
C ASP A 223 -3.58 13.89 -9.03
N LEU A 224 -2.95 12.71 -8.84
CA LEU A 224 -2.34 11.94 -9.93
C LEU A 224 -3.40 11.37 -10.88
N ALA A 225 -4.47 10.78 -10.36
CA ALA A 225 -5.57 10.23 -11.16
C ALA A 225 -6.31 11.31 -11.96
N GLY A 226 -6.44 12.51 -11.40
CA GLY A 226 -7.11 13.66 -12.01
C GLY A 226 -8.62 13.51 -12.24
N THR A 227 -9.19 12.35 -11.91
CA THR A 227 -10.62 12.01 -12.07
C THR A 227 -11.11 11.19 -10.87
N GLY A 228 -12.44 11.05 -10.73
CA GLY A 228 -13.08 10.28 -9.66
C GLY A 228 -13.56 11.15 -8.48
N ASP A 229 -14.48 10.60 -7.70
CA ASP A 229 -14.97 11.19 -6.45
C ASP A 229 -14.27 10.53 -5.26
N TRP A 230 -13.12 11.08 -4.89
CA TRP A 230 -12.24 10.53 -3.86
C TRP A 230 -12.75 10.88 -2.45
N GLN A 231 -12.98 9.85 -1.66
CA GLN A 231 -13.49 9.94 -0.31
C GLN A 231 -12.38 9.99 0.74
N GLU A 232 -12.75 10.31 1.98
CA GLU A 232 -11.85 10.17 3.11
C GLU A 232 -11.51 8.68 3.33
N GLY A 233 -10.23 8.39 3.40
CA GLY A 233 -9.73 7.01 3.55
C GLY A 233 -9.56 6.61 4.99
N MET A 234 -9.25 5.30 5.19
CA MET A 234 -9.00 4.72 6.50
C MET A 234 -7.60 4.10 6.58
N ARG A 235 -6.99 4.22 7.76
CA ARG A 235 -5.72 3.57 8.06
C ARG A 235 -5.91 2.40 9.00
N PHE A 236 -5.32 1.27 8.65
CA PHE A 236 -5.27 0.06 9.46
C PHE A 236 -3.85 -0.26 9.94
N ARG A 237 -3.74 -0.92 11.08
CA ARG A 237 -2.46 -1.45 11.56
C ARG A 237 -2.27 -2.87 11.05
N SER A 238 -1.02 -3.33 11.00
CA SER A 238 -0.73 -4.75 10.81
C SER A 238 -1.45 -5.59 11.87
N GLY A 239 -2.14 -6.65 11.43
CA GLY A 239 -2.91 -7.52 12.34
C GLY A 239 -4.15 -6.85 12.93
N VAL A 240 -4.77 -5.90 12.20
CA VAL A 240 -6.08 -5.34 12.56
C VAL A 240 -7.11 -6.45 12.65
N ASP A 241 -8.07 -6.32 13.59
CA ASP A 241 -9.18 -7.25 13.70
C ASP A 241 -10.11 -7.12 12.47
N GLU A 242 -10.51 -8.22 11.88
CA GLU A 242 -11.45 -8.24 10.76
C GLU A 242 -12.74 -7.47 11.07
N ALA A 243 -13.21 -7.58 12.33
CA ALA A 243 -14.40 -6.90 12.78
C ALA A 243 -14.29 -5.36 12.70
N ASP A 244 -13.10 -4.80 12.95
CA ASP A 244 -12.86 -3.35 12.85
C ASP A 244 -12.93 -2.89 11.39
N VAL A 245 -12.40 -3.69 10.46
CA VAL A 245 -12.48 -3.41 9.01
C VAL A 245 -13.92 -3.50 8.54
N GLN A 246 -14.66 -4.53 8.94
CA GLN A 246 -16.08 -4.71 8.61
C GLN A 246 -16.94 -3.57 9.15
N GLU A 247 -16.68 -3.13 10.42
CA GLU A 247 -17.38 -1.98 11.00
C GLU A 247 -17.18 -0.72 10.20
N TRP A 248 -15.94 -0.46 9.75
CA TRP A 248 -15.65 0.68 8.89
C TRP A 248 -16.39 0.61 7.56
N VAL A 249 -16.32 -0.54 6.84
CA VAL A 249 -17.02 -0.73 5.56
C VAL A 249 -18.52 -0.54 5.72
N ASN A 250 -19.14 -1.13 6.74
CA ASN A 250 -20.57 -0.97 7.02
C ASN A 250 -20.95 0.48 7.33
N GLY A 251 -20.02 1.26 7.87
CA GLY A 251 -20.20 2.69 8.16
C GLY A 251 -20.19 3.59 6.93
N LEU A 252 -19.68 3.11 5.78
CA LEU A 252 -19.61 3.89 4.55
C LEU A 252 -20.99 4.07 3.88
N GLY A 253 -21.93 3.15 4.11
CA GLY A 253 -23.31 3.25 3.58
C GLY A 253 -23.38 3.03 2.07
N LEU A 254 -22.56 2.13 1.55
CA LEU A 254 -22.46 1.70 0.15
C LEU A 254 -23.66 0.86 -0.25
#